data_465ce2412c0fc4e688213ccae71afec1
#
_entry.id   465ce2412c0fc4e688213ccae71afec1
#
_cell.length_a   1.000
_cell.length_b   1.000
_cell.length_c   1.000
_cell.angle_alpha   90.00
_cell.angle_beta   90.00
_cell.angle_gamma   90.00
#
_symmetry.space_group_name_H-M   'P 1'
#
loop_
_entity.id
_entity.type
_entity.pdbx_description
1 polymer ?
#
loop_
_entity_poly.entity_id
_entity_poly.type
_entity_poly.pdbx_seq_one_letter_code
_entity_poly.pdbx_strand_id
1 'polypeptide(L)'
;KLTRETYSRDGRNISIYHRETDPKKVAQCSDIASEVFDALEWQEEYTQIPYPFAKYDLIILPGFQFGGMEHTGATLYTDGRMFLNENPTLNERLVRSSLIAHETSHMWFGDFVTMEWFNDVWTKEVFANYYASQMIEPLFPEVNHSLNFMLDYIPAAYSEDRTAGANPVKQQLENMRDAGLMYGNIIYDKSPVILEMLIKKMGKESFRKGIQEYLKTYAYGNATWEGLIGILDKYTDDDLSAWSRVWVNEKGMPEISGVITEGKTLLVAQKDPLRRGLHWEQDLSFLVVYPDGKTEDVQVSFKKEAMFCF
;
A
#
# COMPACT_ATOMS: atom_id res chain seq x y z
N LYS A 1 12.99 -32.83 3.31
CA LYS A 1 12.70 -32.55 4.73
C LYS A 1 13.04 -31.08 4.97
N LEU A 2 12.19 -30.35 5.71
CA LEU A 2 12.48 -29.00 6.13
C LEU A 2 13.28 -29.05 7.44
N THR A 3 14.26 -28.13 7.56
CA THR A 3 14.93 -27.81 8.82
C THR A 3 14.11 -26.75 9.53
N ARG A 4 14.13 -26.73 10.85
CA ARG A 4 13.40 -25.78 11.70
C ARG A 4 14.36 -25.02 12.60
N GLU A 5 14.31 -23.71 12.51
CA GLU A 5 14.93 -22.78 13.46
C GLU A 5 13.82 -22.09 14.28
N THR A 6 14.05 -21.87 15.57
CA THR A 6 13.04 -21.24 16.44
C THR A 6 13.68 -20.07 17.20
N TYR A 7 13.00 -18.94 17.20
CA TYR A 7 13.39 -17.69 17.84
C TYR A 7 12.30 -17.21 18.78
N SER A 8 12.70 -16.55 19.84
CA SER A 8 11.77 -16.06 20.87
C SER A 8 12.09 -14.61 21.23
N ARG A 9 11.02 -13.79 21.34
CA ARG A 9 11.08 -12.42 21.83
C ARG A 9 9.83 -12.16 22.68
N ASP A 10 9.98 -11.68 23.91
CA ASP A 10 8.90 -11.28 24.82
C ASP A 10 7.78 -12.32 25.00
N GLY A 11 8.16 -13.59 25.05
CA GLY A 11 7.22 -14.72 25.19
C GLY A 11 6.56 -15.19 23.89
N ARG A 12 6.79 -14.50 22.76
CA ARG A 12 6.35 -14.93 21.44
C ARG A 12 7.41 -15.81 20.78
N ASN A 13 6.99 -16.93 20.21
CA ASN A 13 7.86 -17.83 19.46
C ASN A 13 7.53 -17.78 17.97
N ILE A 14 8.58 -17.74 17.13
CA ILE A 14 8.50 -17.84 15.67
C ILE A 14 9.38 -19.00 15.23
N SER A 15 8.84 -19.89 14.38
CA SER A 15 9.60 -20.96 13.76
C SER A 15 9.78 -20.68 12.27
N ILE A 16 11.02 -20.82 11.78
CA ILE A 16 11.38 -20.68 10.38
C ILE A 16 11.70 -22.07 9.84
N TYR A 17 10.96 -22.52 8.86
CA TYR A 17 11.17 -23.79 8.17
C TYR A 17 11.79 -23.53 6.80
N HIS A 18 12.91 -24.21 6.50
CA HIS A 18 13.66 -23.99 5.25
C HIS A 18 14.33 -25.27 4.75
N ARG A 19 14.89 -25.21 3.54
CA ARG A 19 15.74 -26.25 2.94
C ARG A 19 17.17 -25.77 2.69
N GLU A 20 17.51 -24.55 3.11
CA GLU A 20 18.85 -24.00 2.96
C GLU A 20 19.86 -24.81 3.78
N THR A 21 21.05 -25.03 3.21
CA THR A 21 22.15 -25.80 3.82
C THR A 21 23.44 -25.01 3.97
N ASP A 22 23.56 -23.85 3.31
CA ASP A 22 24.69 -22.96 3.51
C ASP A 22 24.63 -22.33 4.91
N PRO A 23 25.61 -22.59 5.79
CA PRO A 23 25.60 -22.07 7.17
C PRO A 23 25.51 -20.53 7.24
N LYS A 24 26.07 -19.80 6.26
CA LYS A 24 26.03 -18.34 6.22
C LYS A 24 24.62 -17.83 5.94
N LYS A 25 23.88 -18.52 5.08
CA LYS A 25 22.49 -18.21 4.78
C LYS A 25 21.56 -18.63 5.91
N VAL A 26 21.78 -19.82 6.49
CA VAL A 26 21.02 -20.28 7.66
C VAL A 26 21.16 -19.32 8.85
N ALA A 27 22.35 -18.75 9.07
CA ALA A 27 22.56 -17.74 10.10
C ALA A 27 21.64 -16.51 9.93
N GLN A 28 21.19 -16.18 8.72
CA GLN A 28 20.25 -15.07 8.48
C GLN A 28 18.84 -15.32 9.02
N CYS A 29 18.50 -16.55 9.41
CA CYS A 29 17.20 -16.82 10.05
C CYS A 29 16.98 -15.98 11.33
N SER A 30 18.06 -15.64 12.04
CA SER A 30 18.00 -14.73 13.19
C SER A 30 17.55 -13.33 12.80
N ASP A 31 18.10 -12.77 11.72
CA ASP A 31 17.74 -11.45 11.22
C ASP A 31 16.31 -11.44 10.69
N ILE A 32 15.95 -12.47 9.93
CA ILE A 32 14.57 -12.65 9.41
C ILE A 32 13.57 -12.70 10.57
N ALA A 33 13.86 -13.44 11.64
CA ALA A 33 13.00 -13.51 12.80
C ALA A 33 12.89 -12.15 13.50
N SER A 34 14.00 -11.39 13.60
CA SER A 34 13.99 -10.04 14.16
C SER A 34 13.11 -9.10 13.36
N GLU A 35 13.25 -9.09 12.03
CA GLU A 35 12.41 -8.29 11.14
C GLU A 35 10.91 -8.61 11.27
N VAL A 36 10.56 -9.88 11.46
CA VAL A 36 9.17 -10.30 11.72
C VAL A 36 8.67 -9.81 13.08
N PHE A 37 9.47 -9.92 14.14
CA PHE A 37 9.10 -9.39 15.46
C PHE A 37 8.86 -7.88 15.42
N ASP A 38 9.76 -7.14 14.76
CA ASP A 38 9.65 -5.69 14.61
C ASP A 38 8.38 -5.30 13.84
N ALA A 39 8.06 -6.01 12.76
CA ALA A 39 6.85 -5.79 11.97
C ALA A 39 5.57 -6.09 12.76
N LEU A 40 5.54 -7.18 13.53
CA LEU A 40 4.41 -7.53 14.40
C LEU A 40 4.19 -6.47 15.49
N GLU A 41 5.25 -6.06 16.19
CA GLU A 41 5.19 -5.04 17.25
C GLU A 41 4.69 -3.69 16.70
N TRP A 42 5.22 -3.27 15.55
CA TRP A 42 4.78 -2.05 14.89
C TRP A 42 3.28 -2.09 14.53
N GLN A 43 2.83 -3.20 13.97
CA GLN A 43 1.44 -3.35 13.53
C GLN A 43 0.49 -3.41 14.73
N GLU A 44 0.85 -4.09 15.81
CA GLU A 44 0.10 -4.13 17.06
C GLU A 44 -0.03 -2.74 17.68
N GLU A 45 1.05 -1.95 17.68
CA GLU A 45 1.04 -0.57 18.17
C GLU A 45 0.18 0.34 17.29
N TYR A 46 0.30 0.23 15.97
CA TYR A 46 -0.46 1.05 15.04
C TYR A 46 -1.97 0.77 15.14
N THR A 47 -2.35 -0.49 15.11
CA THR A 47 -3.76 -0.92 15.06
C THR A 47 -4.42 -0.95 16.44
N GLN A 48 -3.64 -1.00 17.52
CA GLN A 48 -4.12 -1.24 18.88
C GLN A 48 -4.87 -2.60 18.99
N ILE A 49 -4.48 -3.57 18.17
CA ILE A 49 -5.00 -4.94 18.16
C ILE A 49 -3.80 -5.88 18.21
N PRO A 50 -3.67 -6.72 19.26
CA PRO A 50 -2.64 -7.75 19.32
C PRO A 50 -2.73 -8.69 18.12
N TYR A 51 -1.62 -9.32 17.77
CA TYR A 51 -1.61 -10.34 16.71
C TYR A 51 -2.73 -11.34 16.90
N PRO A 52 -3.67 -11.46 15.93
CA PRO A 52 -4.96 -12.08 16.20
C PRO A 52 -4.97 -13.62 16.13
N PHE A 53 -3.82 -14.26 15.86
CA PHE A 53 -3.73 -15.70 15.65
C PHE A 53 -2.79 -16.37 16.66
N ALA A 54 -2.89 -17.71 16.78
CA ALA A 54 -2.19 -18.46 17.83
C ALA A 54 -0.67 -18.59 17.60
N LYS A 55 -0.21 -18.55 16.35
CA LYS A 55 1.20 -18.69 16.00
C LYS A 55 1.54 -17.95 14.71
N TYR A 56 2.82 -17.55 14.58
CA TYR A 56 3.39 -17.01 13.36
C TYR A 56 4.62 -17.84 12.99
N ASP A 57 4.49 -18.73 12.01
CA ASP A 57 5.59 -19.51 11.47
C ASP A 57 5.87 -19.10 10.02
N LEU A 58 7.12 -19.18 9.60
CA LEU A 58 7.57 -18.91 8.24
C LEU A 58 7.99 -20.21 7.57
N ILE A 59 7.67 -20.36 6.28
CA ILE A 59 8.14 -21.47 5.46
C ILE A 59 8.85 -20.89 4.23
N ILE A 60 10.17 -21.01 4.18
CA ILE A 60 10.99 -20.51 3.08
C ILE A 60 11.22 -21.65 2.09
N LEU A 61 10.70 -21.49 0.88
CA LEU A 61 10.65 -22.53 -0.15
C LEU A 61 11.47 -22.16 -1.39
N PRO A 62 12.32 -23.09 -1.88
CA PRO A 62 12.96 -22.91 -3.16
C PRO A 62 11.95 -23.00 -4.30
N GLY A 63 12.05 -22.07 -5.25
CA GLY A 63 11.19 -22.06 -6.44
C GLY A 63 9.73 -21.74 -6.17
N PHE A 64 9.41 -21.10 -5.05
CA PHE A 64 8.08 -20.56 -4.83
C PHE A 64 7.79 -19.43 -5.83
N GLN A 65 6.64 -19.50 -6.50
CA GLN A 65 6.34 -18.63 -7.65
C GLN A 65 6.05 -17.18 -7.28
N PHE A 66 5.69 -16.91 -6.02
CA PHE A 66 5.44 -15.56 -5.50
C PHE A 66 6.60 -15.11 -4.61
N GLY A 67 6.65 -13.82 -4.25
CA GLY A 67 7.58 -13.32 -3.25
C GLY A 67 7.27 -13.88 -1.88
N GLY A 68 6.01 -13.73 -1.46
CA GLY A 68 5.43 -14.25 -0.25
C GLY A 68 3.99 -14.71 -0.44
N MET A 69 3.40 -15.23 0.62
CA MET A 69 1.98 -15.58 0.72
C MET A 69 1.59 -15.65 2.19
N GLU A 70 0.58 -14.93 2.55
CA GLU A 70 0.17 -14.59 3.91
C GLU A 70 -0.60 -15.68 4.66
N HIS A 71 -0.40 -16.94 4.35
CA HIS A 71 -1.13 -18.01 5.02
C HIS A 71 -1.00 -17.93 6.54
N THR A 72 -2.12 -17.77 7.22
CA THR A 72 -2.21 -17.64 8.67
C THR A 72 -1.47 -18.74 9.41
N GLY A 73 -0.48 -18.38 10.21
CA GLY A 73 0.35 -19.31 10.98
C GLY A 73 1.34 -20.16 10.18
N ALA A 74 1.43 -19.93 8.85
CA ALA A 74 2.36 -20.62 7.97
C ALA A 74 2.68 -19.77 6.74
N THR A 75 3.16 -18.53 6.95
CA THR A 75 3.48 -17.57 5.89
C THR A 75 4.59 -18.12 5.00
N LEU A 76 4.34 -18.17 3.68
CA LEU A 76 5.28 -18.71 2.71
C LEU A 76 6.15 -17.60 2.12
N TYR A 77 7.41 -17.93 1.84
CA TYR A 77 8.35 -17.01 1.19
C TYR A 77 9.21 -17.75 0.17
N THR A 78 9.60 -17.06 -0.91
CA THR A 78 10.61 -17.59 -1.82
C THR A 78 12.02 -17.42 -1.22
N ASP A 79 12.83 -18.45 -1.30
CA ASP A 79 14.19 -18.47 -0.72
C ASP A 79 15.11 -17.37 -1.29
N GLY A 80 14.99 -17.08 -2.59
CA GLY A 80 15.81 -16.06 -3.25
C GLY A 80 15.56 -14.63 -2.76
N ARG A 81 14.44 -14.36 -2.09
CA ARG A 81 14.15 -13.06 -1.47
C ARG A 81 14.57 -13.02 0.00
N MET A 82 14.59 -14.17 0.67
CA MET A 82 14.83 -14.27 2.12
C MET A 82 16.31 -14.51 2.45
N PHE A 83 16.99 -15.38 1.71
CA PHE A 83 18.41 -15.70 1.92
C PHE A 83 19.29 -14.90 0.98
N LEU A 84 19.77 -13.75 1.46
CA LEU A 84 20.58 -12.83 0.69
C LEU A 84 22.02 -13.35 0.54
N ASN A 85 22.74 -12.83 -0.45
CA ASN A 85 24.15 -13.10 -0.63
C ASN A 85 25.00 -12.52 0.51
N GLU A 86 26.29 -12.87 0.58
CA GLU A 86 27.20 -12.46 1.67
C GLU A 86 27.36 -10.93 1.79
N ASN A 87 27.28 -10.20 0.68
CA ASN A 87 27.36 -8.75 0.63
C ASN A 87 26.13 -8.19 -0.10
N PRO A 88 24.95 -8.19 0.55
CA PRO A 88 23.74 -7.71 -0.08
C PRO A 88 23.77 -6.20 -0.28
N THR A 89 23.26 -5.77 -1.41
CA THR A 89 23.02 -4.34 -1.67
C THR A 89 21.98 -3.79 -0.70
N LEU A 90 21.94 -2.46 -0.58
CA LEU A 90 20.89 -1.79 0.18
C LEU A 90 19.50 -2.16 -0.35
N ASN A 91 19.33 -2.21 -1.66
CA ASN A 91 18.06 -2.56 -2.28
C ASN A 91 17.62 -4.01 -1.97
N GLU A 92 18.53 -4.98 -1.98
CA GLU A 92 18.19 -6.37 -1.61
C GLU A 92 17.72 -6.47 -0.16
N ARG A 93 18.34 -5.75 0.77
CA ARG A 93 17.90 -5.67 2.17
C ARG A 93 16.52 -5.00 2.29
N LEU A 94 16.35 -3.85 1.63
CA LEU A 94 15.08 -3.13 1.59
C LEU A 94 13.94 -4.02 1.08
N VAL A 95 14.16 -4.74 -0.02
CA VAL A 95 13.18 -5.64 -0.62
C VAL A 95 12.82 -6.80 0.31
N ARG A 96 13.78 -7.39 1.04
CA ARG A 96 13.50 -8.44 2.03
C ARG A 96 12.65 -7.91 3.18
N SER A 97 13.06 -6.81 3.79
CA SER A 97 12.33 -6.21 4.92
C SER A 97 10.93 -5.75 4.50
N SER A 98 10.80 -5.16 3.30
CA SER A 98 9.51 -4.77 2.73
C SER A 98 8.58 -5.96 2.51
N LEU A 99 9.10 -7.07 2.00
CA LEU A 99 8.34 -8.30 1.80
C LEU A 99 7.85 -8.87 3.14
N ILE A 100 8.72 -8.95 4.15
CA ILE A 100 8.34 -9.42 5.49
C ILE A 100 7.25 -8.53 6.09
N ALA A 101 7.40 -7.21 6.00
CA ALA A 101 6.43 -6.26 6.50
C ALA A 101 5.08 -6.36 5.76
N HIS A 102 5.09 -6.57 4.44
CA HIS A 102 3.91 -6.79 3.61
C HIS A 102 3.12 -8.02 4.05
N GLU A 103 3.75 -9.19 4.10
CA GLU A 103 3.09 -10.43 4.52
C GLU A 103 2.63 -10.39 5.99
N THR A 104 3.36 -9.66 6.85
CA THR A 104 2.94 -9.46 8.23
C THR A 104 1.70 -8.58 8.33
N SER A 105 1.59 -7.54 7.49
CA SER A 105 0.42 -6.65 7.47
C SER A 105 -0.86 -7.37 7.06
N HIS A 106 -0.76 -8.35 6.19
CA HIS A 106 -1.89 -9.17 5.79
C HIS A 106 -2.58 -9.88 6.96
N MET A 107 -1.87 -10.14 8.06
CA MET A 107 -2.47 -10.75 9.25
C MET A 107 -3.64 -9.92 9.82
N TRP A 108 -3.61 -8.61 9.64
CA TRP A 108 -4.73 -7.72 9.99
C TRP A 108 -5.60 -7.40 8.77
N PHE A 109 -4.99 -7.23 7.58
CA PHE A 109 -5.65 -6.81 6.35
C PHE A 109 -5.62 -7.91 5.30
N GLY A 110 -6.60 -8.76 5.32
CA GLY A 110 -6.75 -9.96 4.49
C GLY A 110 -7.15 -11.19 5.29
N ASP A 111 -6.53 -11.39 6.46
CA ASP A 111 -6.76 -12.55 7.31
C ASP A 111 -7.72 -12.25 8.49
N PHE A 112 -7.39 -11.25 9.32
CA PHE A 112 -8.25 -10.86 10.46
C PHE A 112 -9.54 -10.19 10.01
N VAL A 113 -9.44 -9.27 9.04
CA VAL A 113 -10.56 -8.72 8.29
C VAL A 113 -10.31 -9.02 6.82
N THR A 114 -11.15 -9.82 6.21
CA THR A 114 -11.04 -10.18 4.80
C THR A 114 -12.12 -9.48 3.95
N MET A 115 -11.97 -9.47 2.63
CA MET A 115 -12.99 -8.93 1.74
C MET A 115 -14.22 -9.85 1.70
N GLU A 116 -15.41 -9.27 1.49
CA GLU A 116 -16.63 -10.03 1.27
C GLU A 116 -16.59 -10.77 -0.05
N TRP A 117 -16.03 -10.14 -1.10
CA TRP A 117 -15.81 -10.74 -2.39
C TRP A 117 -14.57 -10.16 -3.07
N PHE A 118 -14.06 -10.85 -4.08
CA PHE A 118 -12.85 -10.50 -4.79
C PHE A 118 -12.90 -9.15 -5.53
N ASN A 119 -14.05 -8.51 -5.69
CA ASN A 119 -14.13 -7.13 -6.16
C ASN A 119 -13.30 -6.18 -5.29
N ASP A 120 -13.15 -6.51 -4.02
CA ASP A 120 -12.40 -5.73 -3.04
C ASP A 120 -11.04 -6.37 -2.69
N VAL A 121 -10.54 -7.35 -3.46
CA VAL A 121 -9.25 -8.01 -3.20
C VAL A 121 -8.08 -7.03 -3.17
N TRP A 122 -8.17 -5.95 -3.92
CA TRP A 122 -7.17 -4.88 -3.93
C TRP A 122 -6.95 -4.23 -2.57
N THR A 123 -7.95 -4.24 -1.69
CA THR A 123 -7.86 -3.60 -0.36
C THR A 123 -6.81 -4.25 0.51
N LYS A 124 -6.72 -5.59 0.51
CA LYS A 124 -5.68 -6.28 1.29
C LYS A 124 -4.28 -5.95 0.79
N GLU A 125 -4.09 -5.88 -0.54
CA GLU A 125 -2.80 -5.59 -1.16
C GLU A 125 -2.37 -4.15 -0.90
N VAL A 126 -3.28 -3.19 -1.06
CA VAL A 126 -2.95 -1.78 -0.84
C VAL A 126 -2.59 -1.48 0.61
N PHE A 127 -3.29 -2.10 1.57
CA PHE A 127 -2.94 -1.93 2.98
C PHE A 127 -1.63 -2.59 3.33
N ALA A 128 -1.37 -3.80 2.82
CA ALA A 128 -0.10 -4.48 3.03
C ALA A 128 1.08 -3.66 2.48
N ASN A 129 0.97 -3.12 1.27
CA ASN A 129 1.98 -2.23 0.67
C ASN A 129 2.17 -0.94 1.48
N TYR A 130 1.07 -0.28 1.87
CA TYR A 130 1.14 0.95 2.64
C TYR A 130 1.83 0.74 4.00
N TYR A 131 1.42 -0.26 4.76
CA TYR A 131 2.01 -0.50 6.09
C TYR A 131 3.44 -1.01 5.98
N ALA A 132 3.76 -1.83 4.99
CA ALA A 132 5.16 -2.19 4.71
C ALA A 132 6.01 -0.93 4.52
N SER A 133 5.57 0.03 3.71
CA SER A 133 6.33 1.28 3.51
C SER A 133 6.53 2.07 4.81
N GLN A 134 5.51 2.13 5.67
CA GLN A 134 5.61 2.82 6.96
C GLN A 134 6.55 2.11 7.94
N MET A 135 6.59 0.76 7.94
CA MET A 135 7.46 -0.03 8.80
C MET A 135 8.93 0.08 8.39
N ILE A 136 9.21 0.09 7.08
CA ILE A 136 10.60 0.11 6.59
C ILE A 136 11.23 1.51 6.58
N GLU A 137 10.44 2.57 6.53
CA GLU A 137 10.94 3.95 6.48
C GLU A 137 11.95 4.25 7.61
N PRO A 138 11.67 3.98 8.89
CA PRO A 138 12.62 4.20 9.98
C PRO A 138 13.82 3.25 9.98
N LEU A 139 13.74 2.10 9.33
CA LEU A 139 14.81 1.10 9.27
C LEU A 139 15.86 1.43 8.20
N PHE A 140 15.50 2.22 7.19
CA PHE A 140 16.35 2.61 6.06
C PHE A 140 16.36 4.13 5.87
N PRO A 141 16.86 4.91 6.85
CA PRO A 141 16.83 6.37 6.80
C PRO A 141 17.69 6.97 5.67
N GLU A 142 18.62 6.20 5.10
CA GLU A 142 19.42 6.58 3.94
C GLU A 142 18.66 6.53 2.61
N VAL A 143 17.46 5.95 2.57
CA VAL A 143 16.60 5.86 1.39
C VAL A 143 15.67 7.07 1.33
N ASN A 144 15.57 7.69 0.17
CA ASN A 144 14.50 8.66 -0.08
C ASN A 144 13.19 7.91 -0.39
N HIS A 145 12.42 7.59 0.65
CA HIS A 145 11.20 6.77 0.55
C HIS A 145 10.12 7.41 -0.32
N SER A 146 9.98 8.74 -0.31
CA SER A 146 9.04 9.44 -1.19
C SER A 146 9.41 9.30 -2.66
N LEU A 147 10.70 9.42 -2.99
CA LEU A 147 11.19 9.19 -4.35
C LEU A 147 11.03 7.72 -4.75
N ASN A 148 11.35 6.80 -3.84
CA ASN A 148 11.18 5.37 -4.09
C ASN A 148 9.71 5.04 -4.39
N PHE A 149 8.78 5.55 -3.60
CA PHE A 149 7.34 5.41 -3.83
C PHE A 149 6.93 5.93 -5.22
N MET A 150 7.42 7.11 -5.60
CA MET A 150 7.15 7.67 -6.92
C MET A 150 7.66 6.78 -8.06
N LEU A 151 8.86 6.22 -7.92
CA LEU A 151 9.49 5.40 -8.96
C LEU A 151 8.85 4.01 -9.05
N ASP A 152 8.46 3.44 -7.93
CA ASP A 152 7.90 2.09 -7.87
C ASP A 152 6.46 2.05 -8.40
N TYR A 153 5.62 3.03 -8.04
CA TYR A 153 4.19 2.96 -8.31
C TYR A 153 3.71 3.83 -9.49
N ILE A 154 4.15 5.09 -9.58
CA ILE A 154 3.53 6.05 -10.51
C ILE A 154 3.74 5.66 -11.98
N PRO A 155 4.94 5.26 -12.48
CA PRO A 155 5.13 4.94 -13.89
C PRO A 155 4.29 3.73 -14.35
N ALA A 156 4.20 2.69 -13.52
CA ALA A 156 3.44 1.49 -13.83
C ALA A 156 1.93 1.78 -13.82
N ALA A 157 1.43 2.47 -12.79
CA ALA A 157 0.05 2.94 -12.72
C ALA A 157 -0.33 3.78 -13.95
N TYR A 158 0.49 4.76 -14.29
CA TYR A 158 0.29 5.64 -15.45
C TYR A 158 0.27 4.90 -16.78
N SER A 159 1.15 3.91 -16.94
CA SER A 159 1.27 3.16 -18.18
C SER A 159 -0.03 2.47 -18.57
N GLU A 160 -0.80 2.02 -17.61
CA GLU A 160 -2.08 1.33 -17.81
C GLU A 160 -3.27 2.28 -17.73
N ASP A 161 -3.34 3.13 -16.71
CA ASP A 161 -4.51 3.95 -16.38
C ASP A 161 -4.86 5.01 -17.43
N ARG A 162 -3.89 5.45 -18.24
CA ARG A 162 -4.08 6.38 -19.36
C ARG A 162 -4.56 5.72 -20.64
N THR A 163 -4.71 4.41 -20.68
CA THR A 163 -5.09 3.65 -21.87
C THR A 163 -6.60 3.45 -21.95
N ALA A 164 -7.12 3.15 -23.15
CA ALA A 164 -8.52 2.79 -23.35
C ALA A 164 -8.91 1.48 -22.60
N GLY A 165 -7.93 0.62 -22.34
CA GLY A 165 -8.09 -0.63 -21.60
C GLY A 165 -8.03 -0.49 -20.07
N ALA A 166 -7.89 0.72 -19.54
CA ALA A 166 -7.87 0.94 -18.10
C ALA A 166 -9.12 0.39 -17.41
N ASN A 167 -8.91 -0.21 -16.25
CA ASN A 167 -9.97 -0.70 -15.37
C ASN A 167 -10.11 0.21 -14.14
N PRO A 168 -11.28 0.21 -13.47
CA PRO A 168 -11.37 0.80 -12.12
C PRO A 168 -10.49 0.03 -11.14
N VAL A 169 -10.19 0.63 -9.99
CA VAL A 169 -9.47 -0.07 -8.91
C VAL A 169 -10.34 -1.21 -8.36
N LYS A 170 -11.60 -0.91 -8.08
CA LYS A 170 -12.60 -1.91 -7.71
C LYS A 170 -13.15 -2.56 -8.99
N GLN A 171 -12.62 -3.71 -9.33
CA GLN A 171 -13.00 -4.46 -10.53
C GLN A 171 -14.10 -5.47 -10.21
N GLN A 172 -15.06 -5.63 -11.13
CA GLN A 172 -16.10 -6.63 -11.00
C GLN A 172 -15.57 -8.02 -11.32
N LEU A 173 -15.80 -8.99 -10.43
CA LEU A 173 -15.46 -10.39 -10.66
C LEU A 173 -16.70 -11.26 -10.51
N GLU A 174 -17.15 -11.84 -11.62
CA GLU A 174 -18.32 -12.74 -11.62
C GLU A 174 -17.96 -14.20 -11.31
N ASN A 175 -16.73 -14.60 -11.65
CA ASN A 175 -16.29 -15.99 -11.50
C ASN A 175 -14.85 -16.08 -10.96
N MET A 176 -14.66 -16.85 -9.90
CA MET A 176 -13.36 -17.07 -9.25
C MET A 176 -12.26 -17.59 -10.19
N ARG A 177 -12.59 -18.33 -11.24
CA ARG A 177 -11.58 -18.79 -12.21
C ARG A 177 -10.86 -17.65 -12.89
N ASP A 178 -11.47 -16.47 -12.94
CA ASP A 178 -10.95 -15.29 -13.61
C ASP A 178 -10.23 -14.33 -12.63
N ALA A 179 -10.18 -14.68 -11.33
CA ALA A 179 -9.57 -13.85 -10.29
C ALA A 179 -8.11 -13.50 -10.57
N GLY A 180 -7.35 -14.42 -11.17
CA GLY A 180 -5.95 -14.17 -11.55
C GLY A 180 -5.76 -13.05 -12.57
N LEU A 181 -6.81 -12.68 -13.33
CA LEU A 181 -6.75 -11.60 -14.30
C LEU A 181 -6.87 -10.20 -13.67
N MET A 182 -7.30 -10.12 -12.41
CA MET A 182 -7.45 -8.85 -11.69
C MET A 182 -6.09 -8.31 -11.20
N TYR A 183 -5.14 -9.20 -10.93
CA TYR A 183 -3.83 -8.82 -10.38
C TYR A 183 -2.96 -8.18 -11.46
N GLY A 184 -2.81 -6.86 -11.40
CA GLY A 184 -2.05 -6.05 -12.34
C GLY A 184 -1.75 -4.65 -11.79
N ASN A 185 -1.19 -3.78 -12.62
CA ASN A 185 -0.72 -2.44 -12.23
C ASN A 185 -1.82 -1.56 -11.61
N ILE A 186 -3.08 -1.78 -11.94
CA ILE A 186 -4.19 -1.04 -11.31
C ILE A 186 -4.31 -1.41 -9.83
N ILE A 187 -4.20 -2.69 -9.48
CA ILE A 187 -4.28 -3.15 -8.09
C ILE A 187 -2.98 -2.87 -7.34
N TYR A 188 -1.83 -3.18 -7.94
CA TYR A 188 -0.55 -3.11 -7.21
C TYR A 188 0.11 -1.74 -7.23
N ASP A 189 -0.16 -0.92 -8.26
CA ASP A 189 0.54 0.35 -8.45
C ASP A 189 -0.37 1.58 -8.35
N LYS A 190 -1.57 1.57 -8.95
CA LYS A 190 -2.51 2.69 -8.84
C LYS A 190 -3.13 2.78 -7.45
N SER A 191 -3.54 1.65 -6.86
CA SER A 191 -4.25 1.67 -5.59
C SER A 191 -3.42 2.23 -4.41
N PRO A 192 -2.08 1.99 -4.28
CA PRO A 192 -1.27 2.66 -3.27
C PRO A 192 -1.25 4.19 -3.42
N VAL A 193 -1.21 4.70 -4.64
CA VAL A 193 -1.26 6.15 -4.90
C VAL A 193 -2.60 6.73 -4.44
N ILE A 194 -3.71 6.05 -4.73
CA ILE A 194 -5.05 6.46 -4.30
C ILE A 194 -5.18 6.42 -2.77
N LEU A 195 -4.65 5.38 -2.12
CA LEU A 195 -4.66 5.29 -0.66
C LEU A 195 -3.85 6.42 -0.01
N GLU A 196 -2.67 6.75 -0.55
CA GLU A 196 -1.88 7.88 -0.06
C GLU A 196 -2.64 9.21 -0.20
N MET A 197 -3.33 9.41 -1.34
CA MET A 197 -4.18 10.59 -1.54
C MET A 197 -5.33 10.65 -0.51
N LEU A 198 -5.97 9.53 -0.21
CA LEU A 198 -7.02 9.44 0.81
C LEU A 198 -6.48 9.79 2.21
N ILE A 199 -5.31 9.23 2.56
CA ILE A 199 -4.67 9.49 3.86
C ILE A 199 -4.26 10.96 3.97
N LYS A 200 -3.71 11.53 2.91
CA LYS A 200 -3.35 12.96 2.87
C LYS A 200 -4.58 13.85 3.01
N LYS A 201 -5.70 13.49 2.38
CA LYS A 201 -6.97 14.22 2.46
C LYS A 201 -7.55 14.21 3.87
N MET A 202 -7.56 13.07 4.54
CA MET A 202 -8.12 12.91 5.89
C MET A 202 -7.17 13.35 7.01
N GLY A 203 -5.86 13.29 6.76
CA GLY A 203 -4.82 13.32 7.78
C GLY A 203 -4.55 11.95 8.42
N LYS A 204 -3.27 11.68 8.70
CA LYS A 204 -2.78 10.36 9.19
C LYS A 204 -3.50 9.89 10.47
N GLU A 205 -3.73 10.79 11.42
CA GLU A 205 -4.36 10.43 12.71
C GLU A 205 -5.85 10.09 12.57
N SER A 206 -6.60 10.83 11.74
CA SER A 206 -8.01 10.53 11.44
C SER A 206 -8.11 9.18 10.73
N PHE A 207 -7.25 8.94 9.75
CA PHE A 207 -7.18 7.67 9.05
C PHE A 207 -6.87 6.51 10.02
N ARG A 208 -5.85 6.65 10.89
CA ARG A 208 -5.49 5.64 11.88
C ARG A 208 -6.67 5.26 12.79
N LYS A 209 -7.40 6.26 13.30
CA LYS A 209 -8.59 6.04 14.13
C LYS A 209 -9.68 5.27 13.37
N GLY A 210 -9.93 5.65 12.14
CA GLY A 210 -10.90 4.95 11.29
C GLY A 210 -10.51 3.51 11.00
N ILE A 211 -9.23 3.24 10.73
CA ILE A 211 -8.70 1.88 10.55
C ILE A 211 -8.83 1.05 11.84
N GLN A 212 -8.57 1.63 12.99
CA GLN A 212 -8.76 0.92 14.27
C GLN A 212 -10.24 0.57 14.52
N GLU A 213 -11.18 1.47 14.18
CA GLU A 213 -12.62 1.17 14.24
C GLU A 213 -13.01 0.09 13.23
N TYR A 214 -12.49 0.18 11.99
CA TYR A 214 -12.74 -0.80 10.94
C TYR A 214 -12.33 -2.22 11.36
N LEU A 215 -11.11 -2.40 11.85
CA LEU A 215 -10.60 -3.70 12.29
C LEU A 215 -11.39 -4.26 13.48
N LYS A 216 -11.85 -3.41 14.40
CA LYS A 216 -12.68 -3.83 15.53
C LYS A 216 -14.10 -4.21 15.09
N THR A 217 -14.66 -3.45 14.13
CA THR A 217 -16.02 -3.66 13.64
C THR A 217 -16.15 -4.98 12.86
N TYR A 218 -15.15 -5.30 12.05
CA TYR A 218 -15.18 -6.47 11.18
C TYR A 218 -14.26 -7.61 11.65
N ALA A 219 -13.86 -7.61 12.92
CA ALA A 219 -12.96 -8.60 13.50
C ALA A 219 -13.39 -10.05 13.19
N TYR A 220 -12.50 -10.84 12.62
CA TYR A 220 -12.73 -12.22 12.16
C TYR A 220 -13.89 -12.35 11.16
N GLY A 221 -14.18 -11.31 10.43
CA GLY A 221 -15.30 -11.23 9.49
C GLY A 221 -14.91 -10.69 8.14
N ASN A 222 -15.94 -10.33 7.39
CA ASN A 222 -15.82 -9.82 6.03
C ASN A 222 -16.24 -8.37 5.95
N ALA A 223 -15.56 -7.59 5.14
CA ALA A 223 -15.83 -6.18 4.90
C ALA A 223 -15.82 -5.84 3.41
N THR A 224 -16.50 -4.77 3.05
CA THR A 224 -16.41 -4.16 1.73
C THR A 224 -15.63 -2.84 1.80
N TRP A 225 -15.16 -2.38 0.67
CA TRP A 225 -14.57 -1.04 0.57
C TRP A 225 -15.54 0.05 1.00
N GLU A 226 -16.80 -0.05 0.61
CA GLU A 226 -17.85 0.91 1.01
C GLU A 226 -18.08 0.90 2.54
N GLY A 227 -17.98 -0.26 3.18
CA GLY A 227 -18.05 -0.38 4.64
C GLY A 227 -16.89 0.34 5.32
N LEU A 228 -15.68 0.24 4.77
CA LEU A 228 -14.52 1.00 5.25
C LEU A 228 -14.72 2.50 5.05
N ILE A 229 -15.10 2.95 3.86
CA ILE A 229 -15.33 4.37 3.55
C ILE A 229 -16.39 4.95 4.50
N GLY A 230 -17.47 4.23 4.76
CA GLY A 230 -18.52 4.68 5.71
C GLY A 230 -18.03 4.81 7.17
N ILE A 231 -16.96 4.09 7.54
CA ILE A 231 -16.29 4.30 8.84
C ILE A 231 -15.37 5.52 8.77
N LEU A 232 -14.56 5.63 7.72
CA LEU A 232 -13.62 6.75 7.55
C LEU A 232 -14.32 8.09 7.46
N ASP A 233 -15.49 8.17 6.84
CA ASP A 233 -16.34 9.35 6.73
C ASP A 233 -16.69 10.00 8.11
N LYS A 234 -16.72 9.18 9.19
CA LYS A 234 -16.96 9.69 10.55
C LYS A 234 -15.81 10.52 11.12
N TYR A 235 -14.64 10.45 10.51
CA TYR A 235 -13.39 11.06 10.99
C TYR A 235 -12.93 12.25 10.15
N THR A 236 -13.76 12.73 9.21
CA THR A 236 -13.48 13.88 8.34
C THR A 236 -14.77 14.60 8.00
N ASP A 237 -14.68 15.88 7.63
CA ASP A 237 -15.79 16.67 7.10
C ASP A 237 -15.94 16.53 5.57
N ASP A 238 -15.04 15.81 4.92
CA ASP A 238 -15.08 15.54 3.48
C ASP A 238 -16.08 14.42 3.15
N ASP A 239 -16.72 14.49 1.97
CA ASP A 239 -17.55 13.40 1.41
C ASP A 239 -16.64 12.34 0.76
N LEU A 240 -16.19 11.37 1.57
CA LEU A 240 -15.32 10.31 1.07
C LEU A 240 -16.06 9.34 0.15
N SER A 241 -17.37 9.21 0.30
CA SER A 241 -18.18 8.37 -0.59
C SER A 241 -18.22 8.93 -2.01
N ALA A 242 -18.39 10.24 -2.17
CA ALA A 242 -18.32 10.89 -3.48
C ALA A 242 -16.90 10.83 -4.07
N TRP A 243 -15.88 11.07 -3.25
CA TRP A 243 -14.48 10.95 -3.65
C TRP A 243 -14.13 9.54 -4.12
N SER A 244 -14.48 8.52 -3.34
CA SER A 244 -14.21 7.11 -3.62
C SER A 244 -14.91 6.64 -4.91
N ARG A 245 -16.16 7.07 -5.14
CA ARG A 245 -16.88 6.73 -6.35
C ARG A 245 -16.10 7.07 -7.62
N VAL A 246 -15.41 8.19 -7.64
CA VAL A 246 -14.66 8.65 -8.82
C VAL A 246 -13.26 8.02 -8.88
N TRP A 247 -12.55 7.94 -7.75
CA TRP A 247 -11.16 7.45 -7.74
C TRP A 247 -11.05 5.92 -7.75
N VAL A 248 -12.03 5.22 -7.18
CA VAL A 248 -11.96 3.75 -6.99
C VAL A 248 -12.90 3.00 -7.95
N ASN A 249 -14.12 3.49 -8.14
CA ASN A 249 -15.12 2.75 -8.92
C ASN A 249 -15.14 3.16 -10.40
N GLU A 250 -14.49 4.28 -10.77
CA GLU A 250 -14.37 4.73 -12.15
C GLU A 250 -12.96 4.47 -12.69
N LYS A 251 -12.88 4.12 -13.98
CA LYS A 251 -11.61 3.90 -14.66
C LYS A 251 -10.96 5.20 -15.14
N GLY A 252 -9.63 5.16 -15.26
CA GLY A 252 -8.85 6.27 -15.78
C GLY A 252 -8.55 7.34 -14.74
N MET A 253 -8.04 8.44 -15.23
CA MET A 253 -7.51 9.55 -14.41
C MET A 253 -7.80 10.88 -15.12
N PRO A 254 -7.77 12.03 -14.39
CA PRO A 254 -7.96 13.33 -15.04
C PRO A 254 -6.74 13.73 -15.86
N GLU A 255 -6.98 14.44 -16.94
CA GLU A 255 -5.96 15.22 -17.64
C GLU A 255 -5.89 16.61 -16.99
N ILE A 256 -4.72 16.96 -16.44
CA ILE A 256 -4.48 18.25 -15.81
C ILE A 256 -3.74 19.16 -16.79
N SER A 257 -4.25 20.37 -16.96
CA SER A 257 -3.60 21.41 -17.77
C SER A 257 -3.40 22.69 -16.96
N GLY A 258 -2.31 23.38 -17.20
CA GLY A 258 -2.00 24.66 -16.56
C GLY A 258 -1.60 25.71 -17.59
N VAL A 259 -2.08 26.94 -17.43
CA VAL A 259 -1.73 28.09 -18.27
C VAL A 259 -1.40 29.28 -17.37
N ILE A 260 -0.22 29.87 -17.58
CA ILE A 260 0.15 31.12 -16.92
C ILE A 260 -0.30 32.29 -17.80
N THR A 261 -1.16 33.15 -17.25
CA THR A 261 -1.64 34.36 -17.93
C THR A 261 -0.65 35.52 -17.79
N GLU A 262 -0.83 36.55 -18.61
CA GLU A 262 0.00 37.79 -18.57
C GLU A 262 0.00 38.49 -17.21
N GLY A 263 -1.09 38.29 -16.40
CA GLY A 263 -1.21 38.80 -15.03
C GLY A 263 -0.52 37.93 -13.96
N LYS A 264 0.35 37.00 -14.36
CA LYS A 264 1.02 36.05 -13.45
C LYS A 264 0.06 35.12 -12.68
N THR A 265 -1.10 34.83 -13.24
CA THR A 265 -2.08 33.89 -12.67
C THR A 265 -1.88 32.54 -13.32
N LEU A 266 -1.70 31.47 -12.52
CA LEU A 266 -1.75 30.09 -12.97
C LEU A 266 -3.23 29.64 -12.98
N LEU A 267 -3.75 29.38 -14.18
CA LEU A 267 -5.04 28.71 -14.35
C LEU A 267 -4.78 27.22 -14.47
N VAL A 268 -5.35 26.43 -13.58
CA VAL A 268 -5.25 24.97 -13.62
C VAL A 268 -6.64 24.41 -13.87
N ALA A 269 -6.76 23.53 -14.85
CA ALA A 269 -7.99 22.88 -15.20
C ALA A 269 -7.81 21.37 -15.27
N GLN A 270 -8.86 20.62 -14.94
CA GLN A 270 -8.93 19.18 -15.18
C GLN A 270 -9.98 18.86 -16.21
N LYS A 271 -9.77 17.77 -16.93
CA LYS A 271 -10.68 17.25 -17.94
C LYS A 271 -10.77 15.74 -17.82
N ASP A 272 -11.97 15.20 -17.99
CA ASP A 272 -12.17 13.75 -18.18
C ASP A 272 -11.82 13.36 -19.63
N PRO A 273 -10.70 12.61 -19.85
CA PRO A 273 -10.31 12.20 -21.20
C PRO A 273 -11.37 11.35 -21.91
N LEU A 274 -12.19 10.62 -21.15
CA LEU A 274 -13.26 9.77 -21.67
C LEU A 274 -14.60 10.50 -21.84
N ARG A 275 -14.65 11.80 -21.56
CA ARG A 275 -15.82 12.68 -21.74
C ARG A 275 -17.09 12.23 -21.01
N ARG A 276 -16.95 11.61 -19.84
CA ARG A 276 -18.06 11.17 -18.97
C ARG A 276 -18.58 12.29 -18.07
N GLY A 277 -17.86 13.42 -18.04
CA GLY A 277 -18.17 14.55 -17.14
C GLY A 277 -17.77 14.28 -15.70
N LEU A 278 -16.83 13.37 -15.46
CA LEU A 278 -16.31 13.10 -14.13
C LEU A 278 -15.37 14.21 -13.67
N HIS A 279 -15.38 14.43 -12.38
CA HIS A 279 -14.49 15.35 -11.71
C HIS A 279 -13.75 14.61 -10.59
N TRP A 280 -12.43 14.60 -10.64
CA TRP A 280 -11.57 13.99 -9.61
C TRP A 280 -11.17 15.04 -8.60
N GLU A 281 -11.77 14.99 -7.43
CA GLU A 281 -11.36 15.86 -6.32
C GLU A 281 -9.97 15.45 -5.84
N GLN A 282 -9.04 16.40 -5.84
CA GLN A 282 -7.63 16.17 -5.48
C GLN A 282 -6.93 17.45 -5.04
N ASP A 283 -5.87 17.30 -4.26
CA ASP A 283 -4.98 18.37 -3.87
C ASP A 283 -3.66 18.22 -4.62
N LEU A 284 -3.25 19.29 -5.31
CA LEU A 284 -2.00 19.35 -6.06
C LEU A 284 -1.03 20.31 -5.39
N SER A 285 0.25 19.93 -5.38
CA SER A 285 1.34 20.79 -4.95
C SER A 285 2.13 21.27 -6.17
N PHE A 286 2.32 22.57 -6.29
CA PHE A 286 3.12 23.19 -7.34
C PHE A 286 4.35 23.84 -6.73
N LEU A 287 5.53 23.49 -7.23
CA LEU A 287 6.77 24.21 -6.93
C LEU A 287 6.89 25.37 -7.91
N VAL A 288 6.74 26.59 -7.42
CA VAL A 288 6.98 27.82 -8.19
C VAL A 288 8.45 28.20 -8.07
N VAL A 289 9.13 28.33 -9.20
CA VAL A 289 10.54 28.75 -9.25
C VAL A 289 10.62 30.14 -9.87
N TYR A 290 11.13 31.09 -9.11
CA TYR A 290 11.31 32.49 -9.55
C TYR A 290 12.64 32.67 -10.28
N PRO A 291 12.78 33.72 -11.13
CA PRO A 291 14.02 34.00 -11.88
C PRO A 291 15.24 34.23 -10.99
N ASP A 292 15.06 34.67 -9.75
CA ASP A 292 16.11 34.87 -8.77
C ASP A 292 16.53 33.58 -8.02
N GLY A 293 15.95 32.46 -8.39
CA GLY A 293 16.18 31.13 -7.76
C GLY A 293 15.39 30.88 -6.50
N LYS A 294 14.55 31.82 -6.04
CA LYS A 294 13.63 31.60 -4.95
C LYS A 294 12.60 30.56 -5.35
N THR A 295 12.20 29.71 -4.41
CA THR A 295 11.13 28.71 -4.61
C THR A 295 9.99 28.92 -3.62
N GLU A 296 8.80 28.55 -4.04
CA GLU A 296 7.57 28.60 -3.22
C GLU A 296 6.70 27.38 -3.53
N ASP A 297 6.23 26.70 -2.46
CA ASP A 297 5.28 25.59 -2.58
C ASP A 297 3.85 26.15 -2.50
N VAL A 298 3.07 25.93 -3.55
CA VAL A 298 1.67 26.36 -3.66
C VAL A 298 0.77 25.14 -3.67
N GLN A 299 -0.17 25.06 -2.71
CA GLN A 299 -1.16 24.02 -2.64
C GLN A 299 -2.44 24.44 -3.38
N VAL A 300 -2.98 23.56 -4.18
CA VAL A 300 -4.16 23.79 -5.00
C VAL A 300 -5.15 22.66 -4.81
N SER A 301 -6.31 23.00 -4.21
CA SER A 301 -7.41 22.04 -4.01
C SER A 301 -8.39 22.09 -5.18
N PHE A 302 -8.51 20.97 -5.89
CA PHE A 302 -9.50 20.78 -6.95
C PHE A 302 -10.80 20.22 -6.38
N LYS A 303 -11.65 21.10 -5.81
CA LYS A 303 -13.04 20.74 -5.47
C LYS A 303 -14.01 21.03 -6.61
N LYS A 304 -13.64 21.96 -7.50
CA LYS A 304 -14.25 22.34 -8.81
C LYS A 304 -13.15 23.01 -9.64
N GLU A 305 -13.48 23.67 -10.76
CA GLU A 305 -12.48 24.48 -11.48
C GLU A 305 -11.79 25.48 -10.53
N ALA A 306 -10.46 25.46 -10.54
CA ALA A 306 -9.68 26.27 -9.63
C ALA A 306 -8.83 27.30 -10.39
N MET A 307 -8.87 28.56 -9.92
CA MET A 307 -8.08 29.67 -10.42
C MET A 307 -7.18 30.20 -9.30
N PHE A 308 -5.88 30.36 -9.56
CA PHE A 308 -4.91 30.87 -8.61
C PHE A 308 -4.19 32.08 -9.16
N CYS A 309 -4.05 33.12 -8.32
CA CYS A 309 -3.27 34.32 -8.60
C CYS A 309 -1.98 34.29 -7.75
N PHE A 310 -0.84 34.59 -8.39
CA PHE A 310 0.46 34.75 -7.73
C PHE A 310 0.77 36.21 -7.51
#